data_4341a987662c3b546c31ec690bd2fa87
#
_entry.id   4341a987662c3b546c31ec690bd2fa87
#
_cell.length_a   1.000
_cell.length_b   1.000
_cell.length_c   1.000
_cell.angle_alpha   90.00
_cell.angle_beta   90.00
_cell.angle_gamma   90.00
#
_symmetry.space_group_name_H-M   'P 1'
#
loop_
_entity.id
_entity.type
_entity.pdbx_description
1 polymer ?
#
loop_
_entity_poly.entity_id
_entity_poly.type
_entity_poly.pdbx_seq_one_letter_code
_entity_poly.pdbx_strand_id
1 'polypeptide(L)'
;MRIASPIFTALGLTVLTAGLLRAQSPAPTNAVRPWWRDRPYGAAFAPSSAPALPRIRVVGNRFVDPNGAPVLFRGVSISDPDKLERQGHWNTNHFQHIKEFGANLVRIPVHPDAWRAHGRLAYLHMLDDAVRWCTELGIYVDIDWHSIGNLQMELFQDPMYDTSRKETFEFWRTIAQHYRGNSTVAFYELFNEPTLMRGQLGSMSWSEWKKLNEDMIRLVRAFDTNTIPLVAGLDWAYDLTPLNIEPIQAERVGYVVHPYPNKRPRPWEPRWDVDFGFAASRYPVIATEIGFSVPKGTPVKDDDYGRLITRYLETRGMSWVAWCYDPEWGPALLRSWSYEPTGSGEFFKQVLHEPPAGP
;
A
#
# COMPACT_ATOMS: atom_id res chain seq x y z
N MET A 1 -69.58 1.62 -61.60
CA MET A 1 -70.17 0.47 -60.89
C MET A 1 -70.22 0.78 -59.44
N ARG A 2 -71.42 0.84 -58.86
CA ARG A 2 -71.77 1.21 -57.49
C ARG A 2 -71.16 0.22 -56.50
N ILE A 3 -70.89 0.70 -55.25
CA ILE A 3 -71.42 0.15 -53.98
C ILE A 3 -70.91 1.06 -52.85
N ALA A 4 -71.69 1.72 -52.23
CA ALA A 4 -72.33 2.04 -50.95
C ALA A 4 -71.45 1.93 -49.68
N SER A 5 -71.46 3.05 -48.98
CA SER A 5 -71.06 3.11 -47.51
C SER A 5 -72.19 2.56 -46.64
N PRO A 6 -71.87 2.16 -45.44
CA PRO A 6 -72.72 2.50 -44.29
C PRO A 6 -72.01 3.21 -43.14
N ILE A 7 -72.79 4.09 -42.56
CA ILE A 7 -72.66 4.85 -41.34
C ILE A 7 -72.59 3.89 -40.15
N PHE A 8 -71.67 4.08 -39.23
CA PHE A 8 -71.76 3.52 -37.90
C PHE A 8 -71.62 4.61 -36.81
N THR A 9 -72.62 4.60 -35.98
CA THR A 9 -72.94 5.46 -34.90
C THR A 9 -71.90 5.30 -33.77
N ALA A 10 -71.43 6.42 -33.21
CA ALA A 10 -70.58 6.46 -32.03
C ALA A 10 -71.37 6.14 -30.74
N LEU A 11 -71.03 5.07 -30.08
CA LEU A 11 -71.37 4.82 -28.69
C LEU A 11 -70.14 5.16 -27.80
N GLY A 12 -70.32 6.16 -26.94
CA GLY A 12 -69.33 6.53 -25.94
C GLY A 12 -69.16 5.43 -24.90
N LEU A 13 -67.98 4.93 -24.75
CA LEU A 13 -67.60 4.03 -23.68
C LEU A 13 -66.66 4.78 -22.71
N THR A 14 -67.20 5.14 -21.54
CA THR A 14 -66.43 5.72 -20.45
C THR A 14 -65.61 4.60 -19.82
N VAL A 15 -64.27 4.61 -20.03
CA VAL A 15 -63.34 3.68 -19.39
C VAL A 15 -62.95 4.26 -18.06
N LEU A 16 -63.44 3.67 -16.96
CA LEU A 16 -62.92 3.86 -15.62
C LEU A 16 -61.52 3.21 -15.56
N THR A 17 -60.47 3.99 -15.48
CA THR A 17 -59.13 3.49 -15.18
C THR A 17 -59.03 3.19 -13.68
N ALA A 18 -59.27 1.93 -13.29
CA ALA A 18 -58.89 1.43 -11.99
C ALA A 18 -57.36 1.39 -11.90
N GLY A 19 -56.78 2.30 -11.12
CA GLY A 19 -55.37 2.29 -10.82
C GLY A 19 -55.02 1.02 -10.04
N LEU A 20 -54.38 0.09 -10.70
CA LEU A 20 -53.70 -1.04 -10.06
C LEU A 20 -52.50 -0.51 -9.27
N LEU A 21 -52.71 -0.28 -7.96
CA LEU A 21 -51.63 -0.20 -6.97
C LEU A 21 -50.89 -1.54 -7.01
N ARG A 22 -49.77 -1.58 -7.73
CA ARG A 22 -48.83 -2.67 -7.61
C ARG A 22 -48.29 -2.69 -6.20
N ALA A 23 -48.81 -3.57 -5.36
CA ALA A 23 -48.18 -3.91 -4.09
C ALA A 23 -46.77 -4.36 -4.37
N GLN A 24 -45.79 -3.57 -3.94
CA GLN A 24 -44.37 -4.00 -3.96
C GLN A 24 -44.30 -5.19 -2.99
N SER A 25 -44.03 -6.36 -3.54
CA SER A 25 -43.70 -7.52 -2.73
C SER A 25 -42.60 -7.14 -1.75
N PRO A 26 -42.70 -7.43 -0.46
CA PRO A 26 -41.63 -7.21 0.47
C PRO A 26 -40.41 -7.99 -0.03
N ALA A 27 -39.27 -7.33 -0.11
CA ALA A 27 -38.00 -7.98 -0.45
C ALA A 27 -37.79 -9.17 0.49
N PRO A 28 -37.32 -10.33 -0.02
CA PRO A 28 -37.14 -11.51 0.78
C PRO A 28 -36.21 -11.19 1.96
N THR A 29 -36.72 -11.32 3.18
CA THR A 29 -36.08 -10.99 4.44
C THR A 29 -34.86 -11.88 4.77
N ASN A 30 -34.53 -12.82 3.89
CA ASN A 30 -33.40 -13.77 4.01
C ASN A 30 -32.42 -13.69 2.81
N ALA A 31 -32.35 -12.58 2.10
CA ALA A 31 -31.26 -12.40 1.16
C ALA A 31 -29.95 -12.34 1.97
N VAL A 32 -29.15 -13.41 1.89
CA VAL A 32 -27.79 -13.44 2.41
C VAL A 32 -27.09 -12.22 1.87
N ARG A 33 -26.85 -11.23 2.72
CA ARG A 33 -26.12 -10.03 2.32
C ARG A 33 -24.76 -10.49 1.80
N PRO A 34 -24.34 -10.04 0.63
CA PRO A 34 -23.00 -10.34 0.16
C PRO A 34 -22.00 -9.92 1.25
N TRP A 35 -21.11 -10.82 1.65
CA TRP A 35 -20.12 -10.60 2.72
C TRP A 35 -19.35 -9.28 2.58
N TRP A 36 -19.16 -8.78 1.35
CA TRP A 36 -18.52 -7.49 1.07
C TRP A 36 -19.38 -6.26 1.40
N ARG A 37 -20.65 -6.43 1.76
CA ARG A 37 -21.54 -5.34 2.23
C ARG A 37 -21.62 -5.25 3.75
N ASP A 38 -21.15 -6.26 4.47
CA ASP A 38 -21.13 -6.21 5.92
C ASP A 38 -20.03 -5.24 6.35
N ARG A 39 -20.37 -4.35 7.29
CA ARG A 39 -19.35 -3.51 7.91
C ARG A 39 -18.55 -4.40 8.86
N PRO A 40 -17.25 -4.63 8.61
CA PRO A 40 -16.47 -5.51 9.48
C PRO A 40 -16.31 -4.94 10.89
N TYR A 41 -16.49 -3.63 11.08
CA TYR A 41 -16.37 -2.92 12.36
C TYR A 41 -17.43 -1.84 12.51
N GLY A 42 -17.85 -1.63 13.78
CA GLY A 42 -18.85 -0.63 14.13
C GLY A 42 -18.32 0.80 14.29
N ALA A 43 -17.01 0.98 14.45
CA ALA A 43 -16.42 2.29 14.74
C ALA A 43 -15.57 2.79 13.55
N ALA A 44 -15.73 4.06 13.23
CA ALA A 44 -14.75 4.78 12.41
C ALA A 44 -13.50 5.07 13.26
N PHE A 45 -12.36 5.32 12.60
CA PHE A 45 -11.14 5.79 13.25
C PHE A 45 -11.44 7.04 14.09
N ALA A 46 -11.09 7.02 15.37
CA ALA A 46 -11.17 8.20 16.23
C ALA A 46 -10.02 9.16 15.85
N PRO A 47 -10.32 10.39 15.39
CA PRO A 47 -9.28 11.32 15.00
C PRO A 47 -8.38 11.66 16.19
N SER A 48 -7.08 11.82 15.92
CA SER A 48 -6.12 12.41 16.88
C SER A 48 -6.52 13.84 17.23
N SER A 49 -6.15 14.31 18.42
CA SER A 49 -6.25 15.72 18.78
C SER A 49 -5.26 16.62 18.03
N ALA A 50 -4.23 16.02 17.43
CA ALA A 50 -3.26 16.74 16.61
C ALA A 50 -3.88 17.12 15.25
N PRO A 51 -3.40 18.24 14.62
CA PRO A 51 -3.81 18.60 13.27
C PRO A 51 -3.55 17.47 12.28
N ALA A 52 -4.53 17.20 11.41
CA ALA A 52 -4.35 16.23 10.33
C ALA A 52 -3.19 16.64 9.42
N LEU A 53 -2.39 15.67 8.98
CA LEU A 53 -1.29 15.92 8.04
C LEU A 53 -1.84 16.36 6.67
N PRO A 54 -1.10 17.18 5.92
CA PRO A 54 -1.47 17.56 4.56
C PRO A 54 -1.74 16.33 3.69
N ARG A 55 -2.85 16.32 2.95
CA ARG A 55 -3.20 15.18 2.10
C ARG A 55 -2.26 15.07 0.91
N ILE A 56 -1.62 13.92 0.78
CA ILE A 56 -0.78 13.61 -0.38
C ILE A 56 -1.65 13.23 -1.58
N ARG A 57 -1.22 13.66 -2.75
CA ARG A 57 -1.87 13.36 -4.04
C ARG A 57 -0.85 12.88 -5.06
N VAL A 58 -1.32 12.24 -6.11
CA VAL A 58 -0.52 11.92 -7.29
C VAL A 58 -0.82 12.95 -8.37
N VAL A 59 0.23 13.60 -8.89
CA VAL A 59 0.17 14.49 -10.06
C VAL A 59 1.31 14.10 -11.01
N GLY A 60 0.94 13.60 -12.18
CA GLY A 60 1.91 13.06 -13.12
C GLY A 60 2.68 11.89 -12.48
N ASN A 61 3.99 12.03 -12.43
CA ASN A 61 4.90 11.04 -11.87
C ASN A 61 5.41 11.40 -10.46
N ARG A 62 4.67 12.24 -9.71
CA ARG A 62 5.10 12.71 -8.38
C ARG A 62 4.00 12.55 -7.34
N PHE A 63 4.43 12.30 -6.12
CA PHE A 63 3.64 12.58 -4.94
C PHE A 63 3.74 14.08 -4.64
N VAL A 64 2.62 14.73 -4.37
CA VAL A 64 2.57 16.18 -4.12
C VAL A 64 1.72 16.50 -2.89
N ASP A 65 2.03 17.60 -2.25
CA ASP A 65 1.23 18.20 -1.18
C ASP A 65 -0.05 18.88 -1.73
N PRO A 66 -0.92 19.44 -0.89
CA PRO A 66 -2.11 20.17 -1.33
C PRO A 66 -1.82 21.38 -2.23
N ASN A 67 -0.64 21.98 -2.13
CA ASN A 67 -0.23 23.14 -2.93
C ASN A 67 0.39 22.73 -4.28
N GLY A 68 0.58 21.41 -4.51
CA GLY A 68 1.21 20.90 -5.71
C GLY A 68 2.73 20.78 -5.63
N ALA A 69 3.34 21.08 -4.47
CA ALA A 69 4.76 20.91 -4.28
C ALA A 69 5.13 19.42 -4.19
N PRO A 70 6.18 18.96 -4.89
CA PRO A 70 6.64 17.57 -4.80
C PRO A 70 7.03 17.21 -3.37
N VAL A 71 6.60 16.03 -2.94
CA VAL A 71 6.95 15.43 -1.66
C VAL A 71 7.80 14.20 -1.91
N LEU A 72 9.02 14.21 -1.37
CA LEU A 72 9.89 13.05 -1.35
C LEU A 72 9.78 12.36 0.01
N PHE A 73 9.28 11.12 0.01
CA PHE A 73 9.26 10.32 1.22
C PHE A 73 10.60 9.63 1.42
N ARG A 74 11.16 9.81 2.60
CA ARG A 74 12.37 9.16 3.08
C ARG A 74 12.04 8.58 4.45
N GLY A 75 11.89 7.26 4.50
CA GLY A 75 11.29 6.60 5.65
C GLY A 75 12.09 5.43 6.19
N VAL A 76 11.48 4.78 7.17
CA VAL A 76 11.92 3.48 7.69
C VAL A 76 10.75 2.51 7.73
N SER A 77 11.01 1.24 7.42
CA SER A 77 10.10 0.15 7.72
C SER A 77 10.38 -0.33 9.15
N ILE A 78 9.33 -0.51 9.92
CA ILE A 78 9.42 -1.17 11.23
C ILE A 78 9.20 -2.67 11.08
N SER A 79 9.41 -3.45 12.14
CA SER A 79 8.89 -4.82 12.18
C SER A 79 7.38 -4.83 12.44
N ASP A 80 6.74 -5.98 12.23
CA ASP A 80 5.31 -6.14 12.47
C ASP A 80 4.89 -5.66 13.86
N PRO A 81 3.79 -4.92 13.98
CA PRO A 81 3.23 -4.48 15.26
C PRO A 81 3.09 -5.58 16.32
N ASP A 82 2.69 -6.80 15.95
CA ASP A 82 2.62 -7.96 16.84
C ASP A 82 3.98 -8.28 17.50
N LYS A 83 5.05 -8.29 16.69
CA LYS A 83 6.41 -8.51 17.21
C LYS A 83 6.79 -7.42 18.20
N LEU A 84 6.57 -6.16 17.82
CA LEU A 84 6.91 -5.01 18.68
C LEU A 84 6.10 -5.03 19.97
N GLU A 85 4.81 -5.38 19.93
CA GLU A 85 3.96 -5.49 21.11
C GLU A 85 4.46 -6.60 22.04
N ARG A 86 4.70 -7.80 21.51
CA ARG A 86 5.23 -8.93 22.30
C ARG A 86 6.57 -8.66 22.95
N GLN A 87 7.38 -7.80 22.34
CA GLN A 87 8.69 -7.38 22.88
C GLN A 87 8.62 -6.11 23.74
N GLY A 88 7.44 -5.52 23.94
CA GLY A 88 7.24 -4.32 24.77
C GLY A 88 7.68 -3.02 24.09
N HIS A 89 7.85 -3.00 22.78
CA HIS A 89 8.32 -1.84 22.02
C HIS A 89 7.21 -1.17 21.17
N TRP A 90 5.98 -1.69 21.23
CA TRP A 90 4.83 -1.02 20.60
C TRP A 90 4.34 0.12 21.49
N ASN A 91 4.98 1.27 21.40
CA ASN A 91 4.70 2.44 22.23
C ASN A 91 5.20 3.73 21.56
N THR A 92 4.77 4.87 22.09
CA THR A 92 5.10 6.21 21.59
C THR A 92 6.62 6.45 21.51
N ASN A 93 7.41 5.89 22.44
CA ASN A 93 8.85 6.07 22.48
C ASN A 93 9.54 5.49 21.24
N HIS A 94 9.06 4.35 20.71
CA HIS A 94 9.57 3.77 19.47
C HIS A 94 9.40 4.74 18.29
N PHE A 95 8.20 5.32 18.15
CA PHE A 95 7.91 6.28 17.08
C PHE A 95 8.62 7.63 17.27
N GLN A 96 8.87 8.05 18.52
CA GLN A 96 9.70 9.21 18.82
C GLN A 96 11.13 9.02 18.33
N HIS A 97 11.74 7.86 18.57
CA HIS A 97 13.07 7.54 18.04
C HIS A 97 13.10 7.50 16.50
N ILE A 98 12.02 7.06 15.86
CA ILE A 98 11.90 7.13 14.38
C ILE A 98 11.88 8.59 13.90
N LYS A 99 11.17 9.47 14.62
CA LYS A 99 11.17 10.91 14.32
C LYS A 99 12.59 11.50 14.46
N GLU A 100 13.28 11.16 15.53
CA GLU A 100 14.68 11.59 15.79
C GLU A 100 15.67 10.98 14.80
N PHE A 101 15.33 9.83 14.20
CA PHE A 101 16.10 9.21 13.13
C PHE A 101 16.00 10.01 11.82
N GLY A 102 14.97 10.86 11.68
CA GLY A 102 14.78 11.79 10.55
C GLY A 102 13.74 11.34 9.51
N ALA A 103 13.03 10.24 9.75
CA ALA A 103 12.03 9.73 8.82
C ALA A 103 10.78 10.63 8.73
N ASN A 104 10.23 10.79 7.52
CA ASN A 104 8.95 11.44 7.27
C ASN A 104 7.84 10.44 6.86
N LEU A 105 8.19 9.16 6.75
CA LEU A 105 7.30 8.05 6.45
C LEU A 105 7.67 6.83 7.31
N VAL A 106 6.67 6.19 7.89
CA VAL A 106 6.81 4.86 8.53
C VAL A 106 6.02 3.85 7.71
N ARG A 107 6.68 2.80 7.27
CA ARG A 107 6.03 1.64 6.68
C ARG A 107 5.73 0.62 7.77
N ILE A 108 4.49 0.19 7.85
CA ILE A 108 3.99 -0.74 8.85
C ILE A 108 3.63 -2.05 8.16
N PRO A 109 4.49 -3.07 8.23
CA PRO A 109 4.20 -4.38 7.68
C PRO A 109 3.18 -5.11 8.55
N VAL A 110 2.11 -5.59 7.94
CA VAL A 110 1.05 -6.39 8.57
C VAL A 110 1.14 -7.80 8.03
N HIS A 111 1.67 -8.73 8.83
CA HIS A 111 1.73 -10.13 8.45
C HIS A 111 0.35 -10.79 8.55
N PRO A 112 -0.04 -11.60 7.55
CA PRO A 112 -1.34 -12.27 7.57
C PRO A 112 -1.58 -13.16 8.79
N ASP A 113 -0.56 -13.88 9.27
CA ASP A 113 -0.69 -14.72 10.45
C ASP A 113 -0.91 -13.92 11.74
N ALA A 114 -0.19 -12.80 11.91
CA ALA A 114 -0.35 -11.90 13.05
C ALA A 114 -1.74 -11.24 13.03
N TRP A 115 -2.20 -10.80 11.85
CA TRP A 115 -3.55 -10.29 11.66
C TRP A 115 -4.63 -11.28 12.10
N ARG A 116 -4.47 -12.56 11.73
CA ARG A 116 -5.38 -13.64 12.14
C ARG A 116 -5.29 -13.94 13.63
N ALA A 117 -4.06 -14.03 14.16
CA ALA A 117 -3.80 -14.43 15.55
C ALA A 117 -4.39 -13.43 16.56
N HIS A 118 -4.23 -12.15 16.32
CA HIS A 118 -4.83 -11.08 17.14
C HIS A 118 -6.34 -10.92 16.92
N GLY A 119 -6.80 -11.31 15.75
CA GLY A 119 -8.12 -10.93 15.28
C GLY A 119 -8.19 -9.46 14.85
N ARG A 120 -9.02 -9.23 13.87
CA ARG A 120 -9.12 -7.95 13.15
C ARG A 120 -9.28 -6.71 14.03
N LEU A 121 -10.11 -6.81 15.08
CA LEU A 121 -10.42 -5.64 15.92
C LEU A 121 -9.20 -5.24 16.77
N ALA A 122 -8.53 -6.21 17.40
CA ALA A 122 -7.37 -5.95 18.23
C ALA A 122 -6.21 -5.41 17.38
N TYR A 123 -5.98 -5.99 16.20
CA TYR A 123 -4.92 -5.51 15.31
C TYR A 123 -5.19 -4.08 14.77
N LEU A 124 -6.46 -3.75 14.49
CA LEU A 124 -6.82 -2.38 14.13
C LEU A 124 -6.52 -1.38 15.26
N HIS A 125 -6.74 -1.75 16.52
CA HIS A 125 -6.37 -0.86 17.64
C HIS A 125 -4.85 -0.60 17.67
N MET A 126 -4.04 -1.60 17.36
CA MET A 126 -2.60 -1.39 17.24
C MET A 126 -2.28 -0.41 16.11
N LEU A 127 -2.86 -0.60 14.93
CA LEU A 127 -2.68 0.33 13.82
C LEU A 127 -3.20 1.74 14.14
N ASP A 128 -4.32 1.86 14.87
CA ASP A 128 -4.86 3.15 15.33
C ASP A 128 -3.89 3.89 16.24
N ASP A 129 -3.23 3.18 17.14
CA ASP A 129 -2.19 3.74 17.99
C ASP A 129 -1.03 4.28 17.16
N ALA A 130 -0.51 3.50 16.22
CA ALA A 130 0.57 3.94 15.33
C ALA A 130 0.18 5.18 14.52
N VAL A 131 -1.01 5.16 13.91
CA VAL A 131 -1.49 6.28 13.08
C VAL A 131 -1.67 7.54 13.95
N ARG A 132 -2.15 7.40 15.19
CA ARG A 132 -2.25 8.51 16.14
C ARG A 132 -0.86 9.07 16.50
N TRP A 133 0.10 8.23 16.90
CA TRP A 133 1.46 8.65 17.22
C TRP A 133 2.15 9.31 16.03
N CYS A 134 2.00 8.72 14.84
CA CYS A 134 2.55 9.30 13.61
C CYS A 134 1.92 10.66 13.28
N THR A 135 0.60 10.83 13.49
CA THR A 135 -0.07 12.13 13.31
C THR A 135 0.52 13.18 14.25
N GLU A 136 0.69 12.84 15.53
CA GLU A 136 1.26 13.72 16.55
C GLU A 136 2.72 14.11 16.25
N LEU A 137 3.48 13.21 15.65
CA LEU A 137 4.89 13.42 15.28
C LEU A 137 5.08 14.03 13.88
N GLY A 138 4.02 14.20 13.11
CA GLY A 138 4.11 14.71 11.75
C GLY A 138 4.80 13.73 10.79
N ILE A 139 4.53 12.43 10.92
CA ILE A 139 5.07 11.35 10.08
C ILE A 139 3.90 10.69 9.33
N TYR A 140 4.06 10.48 8.03
CA TYR A 140 3.09 9.72 7.24
C TYR A 140 3.22 8.22 7.49
N VAL A 141 2.14 7.49 7.18
CA VAL A 141 2.06 6.04 7.33
C VAL A 141 1.80 5.39 5.99
N ASP A 142 2.53 4.31 5.72
CA ASP A 142 2.24 3.31 4.71
C ASP A 142 1.81 2.02 5.40
N ILE A 143 0.61 1.54 5.12
CA ILE A 143 0.14 0.24 5.61
C ILE A 143 0.38 -0.78 4.52
N ASP A 144 1.19 -1.79 4.82
CA ASP A 144 1.58 -2.84 3.91
C ASP A 144 0.97 -4.19 4.30
N TRP A 145 0.31 -4.87 3.34
CA TRP A 145 -0.06 -6.27 3.49
C TRP A 145 1.15 -7.14 3.21
N HIS A 146 1.87 -7.47 4.29
CA HIS A 146 3.21 -8.03 4.24
C HIS A 146 3.23 -9.53 3.94
N SER A 147 2.83 -9.90 2.74
CA SER A 147 2.87 -11.26 2.24
C SER A 147 3.94 -11.42 1.16
N ILE A 148 4.61 -12.56 1.13
CA ILE A 148 5.61 -12.94 0.12
C ILE A 148 5.14 -14.22 -0.56
N GLY A 149 4.79 -14.14 -1.83
CA GLY A 149 4.32 -15.32 -2.54
C GLY A 149 3.56 -15.02 -3.82
N ASN A 150 2.84 -16.05 -4.24
CA ASN A 150 1.99 -16.03 -5.42
C ASN A 150 0.51 -16.00 -5.00
N LEU A 151 -0.06 -14.81 -4.93
CA LEU A 151 -1.46 -14.64 -4.53
C LEU A 151 -2.46 -15.28 -5.52
N GLN A 152 -2.09 -15.42 -6.80
CA GLN A 152 -2.96 -16.08 -7.79
C GLN A 152 -3.12 -17.57 -7.52
N MET A 153 -2.05 -18.22 -7.09
CA MET A 153 -2.03 -19.65 -6.76
C MET A 153 -2.23 -19.92 -5.26
N GLU A 154 -2.22 -18.87 -4.44
CA GLU A 154 -2.27 -18.95 -2.97
C GLU A 154 -1.14 -19.82 -2.39
N LEU A 155 0.09 -19.62 -2.92
CA LEU A 155 1.31 -20.29 -2.48
C LEU A 155 2.31 -19.25 -1.97
N PHE A 156 2.78 -19.42 -0.74
CA PHE A 156 3.59 -18.42 -0.04
C PHE A 156 4.93 -18.99 0.42
N GLN A 157 5.88 -18.09 0.65
CA GLN A 157 7.26 -18.47 0.94
C GLN A 157 7.44 -19.05 2.34
N ASP A 158 6.65 -18.61 3.31
CA ASP A 158 6.70 -19.03 4.71
C ASP A 158 5.29 -18.94 5.31
N PRO A 159 4.93 -19.75 6.33
CA PRO A 159 3.61 -19.71 6.97
C PRO A 159 3.17 -18.33 7.47
N MET A 160 4.09 -17.47 7.89
CA MET A 160 3.75 -16.11 8.33
C MET A 160 3.17 -15.23 7.21
N TYR A 161 3.49 -15.55 5.95
CA TYR A 161 2.99 -14.85 4.76
C TYR A 161 1.75 -15.49 4.16
N ASP A 162 1.32 -16.67 4.67
CA ASP A 162 0.16 -17.36 4.15
C ASP A 162 -1.09 -16.50 4.24
N THR A 163 -1.74 -16.32 3.10
CA THR A 163 -3.02 -15.60 2.98
C THR A 163 -3.87 -16.26 1.89
N SER A 164 -4.99 -15.68 1.57
CA SER A 164 -5.79 -16.02 0.39
C SER A 164 -6.21 -14.75 -0.33
N ARG A 165 -6.64 -14.89 -1.57
CA ARG A 165 -7.24 -13.75 -2.29
C ARG A 165 -8.42 -13.17 -1.50
N LYS A 166 -9.26 -14.04 -0.95
CA LYS A 166 -10.41 -13.62 -0.13
C LYS A 166 -9.95 -12.81 1.07
N GLU A 167 -8.99 -13.30 1.86
CA GLU A 167 -8.48 -12.64 3.05
C GLU A 167 -7.79 -11.30 2.71
N THR A 168 -6.96 -11.27 1.67
CA THR A 168 -6.33 -10.04 1.17
C THR A 168 -7.36 -8.97 0.80
N PHE A 169 -8.44 -9.35 0.12
CA PHE A 169 -9.52 -8.42 -0.23
C PHE A 169 -10.33 -8.00 1.00
N GLU A 170 -10.57 -8.88 1.96
CA GLU A 170 -11.24 -8.54 3.24
C GLU A 170 -10.38 -7.60 4.08
N PHE A 171 -9.05 -7.80 4.11
CA PHE A 171 -8.12 -6.90 4.76
C PHE A 171 -8.21 -5.49 4.16
N TRP A 172 -8.04 -5.35 2.85
CA TRP A 172 -8.09 -4.04 2.19
C TRP A 172 -9.44 -3.35 2.29
N ARG A 173 -10.52 -4.11 2.23
CA ARG A 173 -11.85 -3.56 2.50
C ARG A 173 -11.94 -2.98 3.91
N THR A 174 -11.41 -3.71 4.87
CA THR A 174 -11.38 -3.31 6.29
C THR A 174 -10.58 -2.04 6.49
N ILE A 175 -9.34 -2.01 6.01
CA ILE A 175 -8.42 -0.88 6.13
C ILE A 175 -9.00 0.36 5.43
N ALA A 176 -9.46 0.23 4.19
CA ALA A 176 -10.01 1.35 3.44
C ALA A 176 -11.29 1.93 4.06
N GLN A 177 -12.14 1.10 4.67
CA GLN A 177 -13.32 1.59 5.42
C GLN A 177 -12.91 2.32 6.69
N HIS A 178 -11.93 1.78 7.42
CA HIS A 178 -11.51 2.26 8.72
C HIS A 178 -10.76 3.60 8.62
N TYR A 179 -9.77 3.68 7.73
CA TYR A 179 -8.93 4.88 7.58
C TYR A 179 -9.44 5.89 6.55
N ARG A 180 -10.63 5.68 6.02
CA ARG A 180 -11.24 6.62 5.06
C ARG A 180 -11.15 8.06 5.52
N GLY A 181 -10.46 8.88 4.75
CA GLY A 181 -10.31 10.31 5.02
C GLY A 181 -9.18 10.67 5.97
N ASN A 182 -8.50 9.71 6.58
CA ASN A 182 -7.31 9.96 7.40
C ASN A 182 -6.10 10.24 6.51
N SER A 183 -5.60 11.49 6.54
CA SER A 183 -4.49 11.91 5.67
C SER A 183 -3.10 11.52 6.19
N THR A 184 -2.99 11.06 7.43
CA THR A 184 -1.74 10.49 7.96
C THR A 184 -1.40 9.18 7.25
N VAL A 185 -2.42 8.36 6.93
CA VAL A 185 -2.25 7.17 6.10
C VAL A 185 -2.18 7.62 4.64
N ALA A 186 -0.96 7.80 4.14
CA ALA A 186 -0.71 8.26 2.78
C ALA A 186 -0.85 7.14 1.75
N PHE A 187 -0.48 5.91 2.15
CA PHE A 187 -0.34 4.78 1.25
C PHE A 187 -1.00 3.51 1.78
N TYR A 188 -1.47 2.69 0.84
CA TYR A 188 -1.86 1.29 1.00
C TYR A 188 -1.01 0.44 0.06
N GLU A 189 0.03 -0.21 0.58
CA GLU A 189 0.86 -1.14 -0.18
C GLU A 189 0.13 -2.48 -0.31
N LEU A 190 -0.45 -2.72 -1.48
CA LEU A 190 -1.47 -3.76 -1.67
C LEU A 190 -0.96 -5.17 -1.45
N PHE A 191 0.33 -5.41 -1.64
CA PHE A 191 0.98 -6.68 -1.41
C PHE A 191 2.51 -6.48 -1.46
N ASN A 192 3.21 -6.95 -0.45
CA ASN A 192 4.64 -6.70 -0.26
C ASN A 192 5.52 -7.23 -1.41
N GLU A 193 5.60 -8.54 -1.57
CA GLU A 193 6.53 -9.16 -2.52
C GLU A 193 5.89 -10.27 -3.35
N PRO A 194 5.30 -9.94 -4.51
CA PRO A 194 4.84 -10.94 -5.45
C PRO A 194 6.03 -11.64 -6.08
N THR A 195 6.08 -12.97 -5.92
CA THR A 195 7.19 -13.76 -6.41
C THR A 195 7.07 -14.06 -7.90
N LEU A 196 8.20 -14.31 -8.52
CA LEU A 196 8.24 -14.80 -9.88
C LEU A 196 7.80 -16.25 -9.95
N MET A 197 7.26 -16.49 -11.00
CA MET A 197 6.65 -17.49 -11.79
C MET A 197 7.39 -18.81 -11.98
N ARG A 198 8.48 -19.12 -11.29
CA ARG A 198 9.21 -20.37 -11.53
C ARG A 198 9.60 -21.01 -10.23
N GLY A 199 9.24 -22.29 -10.07
CA GLY A 199 9.62 -23.08 -8.93
C GLY A 199 8.44 -23.44 -8.03
N GLN A 200 8.68 -23.55 -6.73
CA GLN A 200 7.73 -24.09 -5.74
C GLN A 200 6.46 -23.24 -5.54
N LEU A 201 6.51 -21.94 -5.87
CA LEU A 201 5.38 -21.02 -5.69
C LEU A 201 4.51 -20.86 -6.94
N GLY A 202 4.69 -21.74 -7.93
CA GLY A 202 3.89 -21.73 -9.15
C GLY A 202 4.18 -20.56 -10.06
N SER A 203 3.34 -20.38 -11.09
CA SER A 203 3.47 -19.29 -12.06
C SER A 203 2.37 -18.25 -11.90
N MET A 204 2.72 -17.00 -12.14
CA MET A 204 1.79 -15.88 -12.20
C MET A 204 2.28 -14.94 -13.31
N SER A 205 1.44 -14.69 -14.32
CA SER A 205 1.73 -13.71 -15.36
C SER A 205 1.54 -12.29 -14.83
N TRP A 206 2.16 -11.32 -15.53
CA TRP A 206 1.88 -9.91 -15.23
C TRP A 206 0.39 -9.57 -15.40
N SER A 207 -0.28 -10.06 -16.44
CA SER A 207 -1.71 -9.81 -16.67
C SER A 207 -2.59 -10.31 -15.51
N GLU A 208 -2.26 -11.46 -14.92
CA GLU A 208 -2.95 -11.98 -13.73
C GLU A 208 -2.67 -11.10 -12.51
N TRP A 209 -1.41 -10.72 -12.29
CA TRP A 209 -1.02 -9.82 -11.20
C TRP A 209 -1.66 -8.45 -11.34
N LYS A 210 -1.61 -7.87 -12.54
CA LYS A 210 -2.28 -6.62 -12.88
C LYS A 210 -3.77 -6.67 -12.56
N LYS A 211 -4.46 -7.74 -13.00
CA LYS A 211 -5.90 -7.90 -12.74
C LYS A 211 -6.21 -7.95 -11.25
N LEU A 212 -5.43 -8.69 -10.45
CA LEU A 212 -5.60 -8.75 -9.01
C LEU A 212 -5.46 -7.35 -8.37
N ASN A 213 -4.43 -6.59 -8.76
CA ASN A 213 -4.23 -5.24 -8.25
C ASN A 213 -5.35 -4.27 -8.67
N GLU A 214 -5.80 -4.33 -9.92
CA GLU A 214 -6.93 -3.50 -10.38
C GLU A 214 -8.23 -3.83 -9.64
N ASP A 215 -8.45 -5.11 -9.31
CA ASP A 215 -9.59 -5.54 -8.50
C ASP A 215 -9.47 -5.02 -7.06
N MET A 216 -8.28 -5.09 -6.43
CA MET A 216 -8.01 -4.52 -5.11
C MET A 216 -8.17 -3.00 -5.10
N ILE A 217 -7.63 -2.31 -6.10
CA ILE A 217 -7.76 -0.85 -6.25
C ILE A 217 -9.23 -0.46 -6.36
N ARG A 218 -10.03 -1.16 -7.17
CA ARG A 218 -11.48 -0.91 -7.26
C ARG A 218 -12.17 -1.11 -5.92
N LEU A 219 -11.81 -2.15 -5.18
CA LEU A 219 -12.34 -2.39 -3.84
C LEU A 219 -11.98 -1.25 -2.88
N VAL A 220 -10.70 -0.88 -2.80
CA VAL A 220 -10.23 0.24 -1.97
C VAL A 220 -10.99 1.52 -2.33
N ARG A 221 -11.09 1.85 -3.61
CA ARG A 221 -11.75 3.07 -4.10
C ARG A 221 -13.26 3.12 -3.81
N ALA A 222 -13.90 1.98 -3.62
CA ALA A 222 -15.30 1.94 -3.19
C ALA A 222 -15.52 2.49 -1.78
N PHE A 223 -14.48 2.57 -0.96
CA PHE A 223 -14.53 3.03 0.42
C PHE A 223 -13.65 4.25 0.68
N ASP A 224 -12.45 4.26 0.15
CA ASP A 224 -11.48 5.37 0.27
C ASP A 224 -10.97 5.79 -1.11
N THR A 225 -11.30 7.02 -1.49
CA THR A 225 -10.90 7.60 -2.77
C THR A 225 -9.62 8.44 -2.67
N ASN A 226 -9.04 8.56 -1.49
CA ASN A 226 -7.97 9.52 -1.22
C ASN A 226 -6.61 8.87 -1.02
N THR A 227 -6.51 7.87 -0.15
CA THR A 227 -5.26 7.16 0.11
C THR A 227 -4.75 6.51 -1.18
N ILE A 228 -3.44 6.55 -1.38
CA ILE A 228 -2.80 6.13 -2.62
C ILE A 228 -2.48 4.64 -2.56
N PRO A 229 -3.09 3.79 -3.41
CA PRO A 229 -2.66 2.41 -3.53
C PRO A 229 -1.27 2.32 -4.17
N LEU A 230 -0.43 1.45 -3.61
CA LEU A 230 0.88 1.12 -4.14
C LEU A 230 0.85 -0.31 -4.71
N VAL A 231 1.43 -0.48 -5.90
CA VAL A 231 1.46 -1.75 -6.63
C VAL A 231 2.90 -2.22 -6.79
N ALA A 232 3.21 -3.37 -6.23
CA ALA A 232 4.53 -3.97 -6.31
C ALA A 232 4.82 -4.55 -7.70
N GLY A 233 6.04 -4.37 -8.16
CA GLY A 233 6.59 -5.08 -9.31
C GLY A 233 6.72 -6.59 -9.06
N LEU A 234 6.97 -7.38 -10.11
CA LEU A 234 7.28 -8.80 -9.96
C LEU A 234 8.73 -9.01 -9.47
N ASP A 235 9.14 -10.25 -9.31
CA ASP A 235 10.49 -10.62 -8.83
C ASP A 235 10.78 -10.09 -7.42
N TRP A 236 9.85 -10.39 -6.46
CA TRP A 236 9.93 -9.85 -5.10
C TRP A 236 9.99 -8.31 -5.13
N ALA A 237 8.97 -7.70 -5.73
CA ALA A 237 8.83 -6.26 -5.89
C ALA A 237 10.00 -5.56 -6.60
N TYR A 238 10.74 -6.24 -7.49
CA TYR A 238 11.91 -5.63 -8.14
C TYR A 238 11.65 -5.15 -9.56
N ASP A 239 10.90 -5.92 -10.36
CA ASP A 239 10.78 -5.73 -11.82
C ASP A 239 9.50 -4.97 -12.21
N LEU A 240 9.66 -3.78 -12.75
CA LEU A 240 8.58 -2.97 -13.33
C LEU A 240 8.56 -3.00 -14.87
N THR A 241 9.40 -3.79 -15.53
CA THR A 241 9.47 -3.83 -17.01
C THR A 241 8.12 -4.10 -17.69
N PRO A 242 7.17 -4.88 -17.10
CA PRO A 242 5.87 -5.08 -17.71
C PRO A 242 5.03 -3.81 -17.90
N LEU A 243 5.30 -2.74 -17.12
CA LEU A 243 4.62 -1.46 -17.28
C LEU A 243 4.87 -0.77 -18.63
N ASN A 244 5.93 -1.18 -19.35
CA ASN A 244 6.21 -0.67 -20.68
C ASN A 244 5.17 -1.14 -21.71
N ILE A 245 4.52 -2.28 -21.46
CA ILE A 245 3.59 -2.92 -22.40
C ILE A 245 2.16 -2.83 -21.84
N GLU A 246 1.98 -3.14 -20.57
CA GLU A 246 0.64 -3.30 -19.98
C GLU A 246 0.57 -2.63 -18.60
N PRO A 247 0.45 -1.30 -18.54
CA PRO A 247 0.33 -0.58 -17.26
C PRO A 247 -0.99 -0.89 -16.55
N ILE A 248 -1.01 -0.68 -15.23
CA ILE A 248 -2.23 -0.74 -14.40
C ILE A 248 -3.24 0.30 -14.92
N GLN A 249 -4.48 -0.14 -15.13
CA GLN A 249 -5.59 0.71 -15.59
C GLN A 249 -6.31 1.34 -14.38
N ALA A 250 -5.59 2.18 -13.65
CA ALA A 250 -6.13 2.94 -12.53
C ALA A 250 -5.37 4.25 -12.38
N GLU A 251 -6.08 5.30 -12.00
CA GLU A 251 -5.50 6.61 -11.73
C GLU A 251 -4.98 6.71 -10.29
N ARG A 252 -4.03 7.62 -10.05
CA ARG A 252 -3.54 7.98 -8.71
C ARG A 252 -3.01 6.78 -7.93
N VAL A 253 -2.24 5.93 -8.59
CA VAL A 253 -1.50 4.81 -7.99
C VAL A 253 -0.01 5.11 -8.00
N GLY A 254 0.74 4.52 -7.08
CA GLY A 254 2.19 4.48 -7.10
C GLY A 254 2.68 3.05 -7.35
N TYR A 255 3.96 2.92 -7.71
CA TYR A 255 4.59 1.62 -7.92
C TYR A 255 5.72 1.40 -6.92
N VAL A 256 5.85 0.16 -6.49
CA VAL A 256 6.80 -0.28 -5.48
C VAL A 256 7.93 -1.08 -6.10
N VAL A 257 9.16 -0.84 -5.59
CA VAL A 257 10.34 -1.65 -5.89
C VAL A 257 11.15 -1.94 -4.63
N HIS A 258 11.78 -3.13 -4.59
CA HIS A 258 12.71 -3.56 -3.53
C HIS A 258 14.10 -3.85 -4.13
N PRO A 259 14.89 -2.81 -4.45
CA PRO A 259 16.14 -2.97 -5.19
C PRO A 259 17.32 -3.36 -4.30
N TYR A 260 17.21 -4.46 -3.56
CA TYR A 260 18.33 -4.96 -2.74
C TYR A 260 19.59 -5.26 -3.57
N PRO A 261 20.80 -5.14 -2.99
CA PRO A 261 22.07 -5.27 -3.74
C PRO A 261 22.30 -6.66 -4.34
N ASN A 262 21.67 -7.69 -3.80
CA ASN A 262 21.76 -9.07 -4.28
C ASN A 262 20.83 -9.39 -5.45
N LYS A 263 19.91 -8.49 -5.80
CA LYS A 263 18.99 -8.70 -6.94
C LYS A 263 19.70 -8.71 -8.28
N ARG A 264 20.75 -7.90 -8.42
CA ARG A 264 21.56 -7.84 -9.65
C ARG A 264 23.05 -7.68 -9.31
N PRO A 265 23.96 -8.18 -10.15
CA PRO A 265 25.40 -7.91 -9.97
C PRO A 265 25.76 -6.46 -10.30
N ARG A 266 26.89 -5.99 -9.77
CA ARG A 266 27.49 -4.70 -10.18
C ARG A 266 27.87 -4.69 -11.66
N PRO A 267 27.82 -3.55 -12.35
CA PRO A 267 27.29 -2.27 -11.89
C PRO A 267 25.76 -2.27 -11.82
N TRP A 268 25.19 -1.70 -10.75
CA TRP A 268 23.75 -1.74 -10.51
C TRP A 268 22.95 -0.75 -11.36
N GLU A 269 23.42 0.50 -11.47
CA GLU A 269 22.66 1.61 -12.07
C GLU A 269 22.15 1.31 -13.48
N PRO A 270 22.93 0.73 -14.42
CA PRO A 270 22.41 0.38 -15.74
C PRO A 270 21.27 -0.67 -15.68
N ARG A 271 21.29 -1.52 -14.66
CA ARG A 271 20.21 -2.48 -14.45
C ARG A 271 18.98 -1.84 -13.82
N TRP A 272 19.19 -0.97 -12.84
CA TRP A 272 18.09 -0.19 -12.27
C TRP A 272 17.35 0.62 -13.31
N ASP A 273 18.06 1.26 -14.25
CA ASP A 273 17.43 2.02 -15.34
C ASP A 273 16.51 1.14 -16.20
N VAL A 274 16.93 -0.09 -16.50
CA VAL A 274 16.17 -1.04 -17.32
C VAL A 274 15.03 -1.68 -16.52
N ASP A 275 15.30 -2.13 -15.29
CA ASP A 275 14.38 -2.99 -14.54
C ASP A 275 13.25 -2.18 -13.88
N PHE A 276 13.48 -0.92 -13.45
CA PHE A 276 12.46 -0.10 -12.80
C PHE A 276 12.61 1.43 -12.95
N GLY A 277 13.80 1.95 -13.11
CA GLY A 277 14.08 3.38 -13.10
C GLY A 277 13.36 4.17 -14.19
N PHE A 278 13.15 3.55 -15.37
CA PHE A 278 12.38 4.12 -16.47
C PHE A 278 10.96 4.53 -16.03
N ALA A 279 10.38 3.82 -15.06
CA ALA A 279 9.01 4.06 -14.60
C ALA A 279 8.87 5.43 -13.94
N ALA A 280 9.90 5.95 -13.28
CA ALA A 280 9.89 7.24 -12.61
C ALA A 280 9.66 8.44 -13.55
N SER A 281 9.88 8.28 -14.85
CA SER A 281 9.54 9.31 -15.84
C SER A 281 8.04 9.43 -16.12
N ARG A 282 7.24 8.42 -15.75
CA ARG A 282 5.81 8.32 -16.07
C ARG A 282 4.92 8.18 -14.85
N TYR A 283 5.44 7.59 -13.78
CA TYR A 283 4.65 7.22 -12.60
C TYR A 283 5.39 7.59 -11.32
N PRO A 284 4.68 7.86 -10.20
CA PRO A 284 5.33 7.93 -8.91
C PRO A 284 5.80 6.53 -8.50
N VAL A 285 7.08 6.44 -8.15
CA VAL A 285 7.72 5.19 -7.70
C VAL A 285 8.28 5.40 -6.30
N ILE A 286 8.13 4.40 -5.47
CA ILE A 286 8.72 4.34 -4.13
C ILE A 286 9.44 3.00 -3.94
N ALA A 287 10.66 3.05 -3.47
CA ALA A 287 11.35 1.86 -2.99
C ALA A 287 10.96 1.65 -1.52
N THR A 288 9.92 0.83 -1.27
CA THR A 288 9.41 0.60 0.09
C THR A 288 10.31 -0.30 0.93
N GLU A 289 11.31 -0.90 0.30
CA GLU A 289 12.43 -1.54 0.99
C GLU A 289 13.74 -1.30 0.26
N ILE A 290 14.71 -0.68 0.96
CA ILE A 290 16.12 -0.68 0.60
C ILE A 290 16.93 -1.04 1.83
N GLY A 291 17.98 -1.85 1.67
CA GLY A 291 18.76 -2.28 2.81
C GLY A 291 20.08 -2.92 2.41
N PHE A 292 21.04 -2.81 3.29
CA PHE A 292 22.35 -3.44 3.17
C PHE A 292 22.97 -3.56 4.57
N SER A 293 24.04 -4.32 4.70
CA SER A 293 24.72 -4.50 5.97
C SER A 293 26.17 -4.04 5.87
N VAL A 294 26.57 -3.18 6.80
CA VAL A 294 27.98 -2.82 7.02
C VAL A 294 28.31 -2.84 8.51
N PRO A 295 29.54 -3.21 8.91
CA PRO A 295 29.95 -3.12 10.30
C PRO A 295 29.89 -1.68 10.81
N LYS A 296 29.57 -1.50 12.10
CA LYS A 296 29.57 -0.18 12.74
C LYS A 296 30.95 0.48 12.60
N GLY A 297 30.95 1.79 12.34
CA GLY A 297 32.18 2.57 12.13
C GLY A 297 32.88 2.31 10.79
N THR A 298 32.28 1.52 9.90
CA THR A 298 32.78 1.38 8.53
C THR A 298 32.18 2.49 7.66
N PRO A 299 33.00 3.39 7.10
CA PRO A 299 32.51 4.43 6.21
C PRO A 299 31.85 3.83 4.97
N VAL A 300 30.65 4.28 4.64
CA VAL A 300 29.99 3.95 3.37
C VAL A 300 30.52 4.89 2.30
N LYS A 301 31.22 4.32 1.32
CA LYS A 301 31.85 5.07 0.21
C LYS A 301 30.82 5.49 -0.83
N ASP A 302 31.21 6.43 -1.68
CA ASP A 302 30.34 6.97 -2.74
C ASP A 302 29.94 5.93 -3.79
N ASP A 303 30.75 4.89 -4.01
CA ASP A 303 30.49 3.78 -4.91
C ASP A 303 29.85 2.55 -4.22
N ASP A 304 29.58 2.63 -2.92
CA ASP A 304 28.87 1.58 -2.20
C ASP A 304 27.37 1.65 -2.46
N TYR A 305 26.72 0.50 -2.33
CA TYR A 305 25.27 0.36 -2.60
C TYR A 305 24.43 1.45 -1.92
N GLY A 306 24.67 1.73 -0.64
CA GLY A 306 23.86 2.71 0.12
C GLY A 306 23.87 4.09 -0.55
N ARG A 307 25.04 4.62 -0.87
CA ARG A 307 25.17 5.93 -1.55
C ARG A 307 24.63 5.91 -2.97
N LEU A 308 24.91 4.85 -3.71
CA LEU A 308 24.43 4.73 -5.09
C LEU A 308 22.90 4.67 -5.13
N ILE A 309 22.25 3.82 -4.31
CA ILE A 309 20.81 3.65 -4.40
C ILE A 309 20.05 4.88 -3.90
N THR A 310 20.44 5.49 -2.78
CA THR A 310 19.75 6.69 -2.27
C THR A 310 19.87 7.84 -3.26
N ARG A 311 21.05 8.11 -3.79
CA ARG A 311 21.27 9.13 -4.84
C ARG A 311 20.47 8.82 -6.11
N TYR A 312 20.51 7.55 -6.57
CA TYR A 312 19.80 7.12 -7.76
C TYR A 312 18.30 7.37 -7.66
N LEU A 313 17.69 7.02 -6.52
CA LEU A 313 16.27 7.20 -6.28
C LEU A 313 15.91 8.71 -6.18
N GLU A 314 16.62 9.46 -5.35
CA GLU A 314 16.33 10.86 -5.08
C GLU A 314 16.48 11.74 -6.33
N THR A 315 17.54 11.56 -7.12
CA THR A 315 17.74 12.31 -8.38
C THR A 315 16.66 12.05 -9.44
N ARG A 316 15.89 10.96 -9.29
CA ARG A 316 14.73 10.65 -10.13
C ARG A 316 13.41 11.02 -9.47
N GLY A 317 13.46 11.60 -8.26
CA GLY A 317 12.28 11.93 -7.46
C GLY A 317 11.51 10.70 -7.00
N MET A 318 12.19 9.57 -6.85
CA MET A 318 11.66 8.35 -6.27
C MET A 318 11.82 8.38 -4.76
N SER A 319 10.75 8.13 -4.04
CA SER A 319 10.77 7.98 -2.58
C SER A 319 11.41 6.66 -2.16
N TRP A 320 11.82 6.56 -0.88
CA TRP A 320 12.41 5.33 -0.38
C TRP A 320 12.18 5.12 1.12
N VAL A 321 12.24 3.86 1.54
CA VAL A 321 12.09 3.39 2.93
C VAL A 321 13.21 2.41 3.25
N ALA A 322 13.95 2.68 4.30
CA ALA A 322 15.03 1.80 4.75
C ALA A 322 14.48 0.62 5.56
N TRP A 323 14.91 -0.58 5.24
CA TRP A 323 14.60 -1.82 5.94
C TRP A 323 15.76 -2.22 6.83
N CYS A 324 15.60 -2.56 8.08
CA CYS A 324 14.42 -2.52 8.91
C CYS A 324 14.78 -1.82 10.25
N TYR A 325 13.91 -0.97 10.78
CA TYR A 325 14.11 -0.28 12.06
C TYR A 325 13.83 -1.21 13.24
N ASP A 326 14.66 -2.24 13.33
CA ASP A 326 14.56 -3.39 14.22
C ASP A 326 15.96 -3.96 14.43
N PRO A 327 16.29 -4.53 15.62
CA PRO A 327 17.61 -5.12 15.85
C PRO A 327 17.73 -6.57 15.37
N GLU A 328 16.62 -7.27 15.07
CA GLU A 328 16.62 -8.70 14.79
C GLU A 328 16.29 -9.02 13.34
N TRP A 329 15.48 -8.17 12.68
CA TRP A 329 15.14 -8.35 11.28
C TRP A 329 16.16 -7.65 10.38
N GLY A 330 16.81 -8.44 9.54
CA GLY A 330 17.92 -7.97 8.71
C GLY A 330 17.51 -7.57 7.28
N PRO A 331 18.23 -6.64 6.68
CA PRO A 331 19.34 -5.84 7.21
C PRO A 331 18.91 -4.86 8.31
N ALA A 332 19.38 -5.09 9.55
CA ALA A 332 18.94 -4.34 10.71
C ALA A 332 19.54 -2.92 10.74
N LEU A 333 18.72 -1.94 11.06
CA LEU A 333 19.16 -0.56 11.30
C LEU A 333 19.56 -0.32 12.75
N LEU A 334 19.05 -1.12 13.68
CA LEU A 334 19.34 -1.05 15.11
C LEU A 334 20.22 -2.23 15.56
N ARG A 335 21.02 -2.02 16.57
CA ARG A 335 21.82 -3.06 17.22
C ARG A 335 21.07 -3.73 18.38
N SER A 336 20.21 -2.97 19.02
CA SER A 336 19.42 -3.40 20.16
C SER A 336 18.25 -2.44 20.37
N TRP A 337 17.38 -2.77 21.29
CA TRP A 337 16.27 -1.92 21.70
C TRP A 337 16.69 -0.72 22.59
N SER A 338 17.99 -0.45 22.73
CA SER A 338 18.47 0.86 23.18
C SER A 338 18.54 1.90 22.05
N TYR A 339 18.06 1.55 20.85
CA TYR A 339 18.03 2.37 19.64
C TYR A 339 19.42 2.79 19.12
N GLU A 340 20.45 2.05 19.50
CA GLU A 340 21.78 2.25 18.97
C GLU A 340 21.84 1.76 17.51
N PRO A 341 22.24 2.60 16.53
CA PRO A 341 22.24 2.20 15.14
C PRO A 341 23.36 1.20 14.81
N THR A 342 23.13 0.34 13.82
CA THR A 342 24.17 -0.42 13.13
C THR A 342 24.98 0.49 12.20
N GLY A 343 25.98 -0.03 11.48
CA GLY A 343 26.68 0.77 10.46
C GLY A 343 25.73 1.25 9.34
N SER A 344 24.82 0.40 8.90
CA SER A 344 23.78 0.77 7.94
C SER A 344 22.80 1.78 8.54
N GLY A 345 22.45 1.60 9.82
CA GLY A 345 21.61 2.55 10.55
C GLY A 345 22.24 3.93 10.68
N GLU A 346 23.55 4.02 10.99
CA GLU A 346 24.28 5.29 11.00
C GLU A 346 24.24 5.97 9.64
N PHE A 347 24.44 5.22 8.57
CA PHE A 347 24.36 5.72 7.20
C PHE A 347 22.97 6.29 6.88
N PHE A 348 21.90 5.51 7.10
CA PHE A 348 20.54 5.98 6.78
C PHE A 348 20.12 7.16 7.65
N LYS A 349 20.48 7.16 8.95
CA LYS A 349 20.25 8.31 9.84
C LYS A 349 20.94 9.57 9.32
N GLN A 350 22.19 9.47 8.86
CA GLN A 350 22.91 10.58 8.27
C GLN A 350 22.19 11.09 7.01
N VAL A 351 21.85 10.20 6.05
CA VAL A 351 21.19 10.58 4.78
C VAL A 351 19.83 11.22 5.05
N LEU A 352 19.06 10.74 6.03
CA LEU A 352 17.77 11.31 6.39
C LEU A 352 17.85 12.76 6.89
N HIS A 353 18.99 13.16 7.47
CA HIS A 353 19.24 14.54 7.91
C HIS A 353 19.93 15.41 6.85
N GLU A 354 20.47 14.82 5.78
CA GLU A 354 21.02 15.56 4.65
C GLU A 354 19.90 16.08 3.76
N PRO A 355 20.06 17.21 3.05
CA PRO A 355 19.16 17.61 1.98
C PRO A 355 19.05 16.47 0.94
N PRO A 356 17.88 16.24 0.34
CA PRO A 356 17.77 15.27 -0.75
C PRO A 356 18.70 15.63 -1.90
N ALA A 357 19.28 14.62 -2.54
CA ALA A 357 19.91 14.79 -3.83
C ALA A 357 18.80 15.18 -4.83
N GLY A 358 18.68 16.46 -5.12
CA GLY A 358 17.60 16.98 -5.96
C GLY A 358 17.52 16.32 -7.35
N PRO A 359 16.34 16.34 -8.02
CA PRO A 359 16.20 15.94 -9.41
C PRO A 359 16.95 16.85 -10.36
#